data_f8f21df8fb15a9350b2b644ed0abf03b
#
_entry.id   f8f21df8fb15a9350b2b644ed0abf03b
#
_cell.length_a   1.000
_cell.length_b   1.000
_cell.length_c   1.000
_cell.angle_alpha   90.00
_cell.angle_beta   90.00
_cell.angle_gamma   90.00
#
_symmetry.space_group_name_H-M   'P 1'
#
loop_
_entity.id
_entity.type
_entity.pdbx_description
1 polymer ?
#
loop_
_entity_poly.entity_id
_entity_poly.type
_entity_poly.pdbx_seq_one_letter_code
_entity_poly.pdbx_strand_id
1 'polypeptide(L)'
;MESHEVLRAALQKTTPKAVAAELGVSLSLVYKWAETPSEMGSGSKNPLDRLLQIIELSGDTGIVEWLCRQQGGHFVRNPDVSRHKIDHVIPATQQIIGHFSELLTEISTAAVDRSVSKDEAKDIRQVWDKLKSYAEGFVRCCENGDFKEMAAMPPVPLATHAGAAAKMR
;
A
#
# COMPACT_ATOMS: atom_id res chain seq x y z
N MET A 1 12.69 -10.73 0.94
CA MET A 1 13.13 -10.68 2.36
C MET A 1 12.32 -11.71 3.12
N GLU A 2 12.97 -12.66 3.74
CA GLU A 2 12.33 -13.73 4.49
C GLU A 2 11.98 -13.28 5.92
N SER A 3 11.00 -13.93 6.55
CA SER A 3 10.50 -13.56 7.88
C SER A 3 11.60 -13.55 8.97
N HIS A 4 12.52 -14.51 8.93
CA HIS A 4 13.65 -14.58 9.86
C HIS A 4 14.65 -13.43 9.66
N GLU A 5 14.80 -12.93 8.45
CA GLU A 5 15.65 -11.75 8.16
C GLU A 5 15.01 -10.47 8.73
N VAL A 6 13.69 -10.34 8.59
CA VAL A 6 12.94 -9.22 9.20
C VAL A 6 13.10 -9.20 10.71
N LEU A 7 12.95 -10.37 11.36
CA LEU A 7 13.14 -10.49 12.80
C LEU A 7 14.58 -10.22 13.21
N ARG A 8 15.55 -10.70 12.46
CA ARG A 8 16.98 -10.43 12.72
C ARG A 8 17.27 -8.94 12.67
N ALA A 9 16.74 -8.23 11.66
CA ALA A 9 16.88 -6.78 11.55
C ALA A 9 16.21 -6.03 12.71
N ALA A 10 15.04 -6.47 13.14
CA ALA A 10 14.36 -5.90 14.32
C ALA A 10 15.17 -6.12 15.62
N LEU A 11 15.74 -7.31 15.80
CA LEU A 11 16.57 -7.63 16.97
C LEU A 11 17.90 -6.87 17.02
N GLN A 12 18.35 -6.28 15.90
CA GLN A 12 19.49 -5.35 15.90
C GLN A 12 19.14 -3.97 16.47
N LYS A 13 17.85 -3.59 16.45
CA LYS A 13 17.37 -2.32 16.99
C LYS A 13 16.97 -2.39 18.47
N THR A 14 16.90 -3.58 19.02
CA THR A 14 16.63 -3.89 20.43
C THR A 14 17.56 -5.04 20.86
N THR A 15 17.31 -5.67 22.01
CA THR A 15 18.09 -6.83 22.42
C THR A 15 17.23 -8.08 22.47
N PRO A 16 17.73 -9.25 22.03
CA PRO A 16 16.97 -10.51 22.14
C PRO A 16 16.52 -10.81 23.58
N LYS A 17 17.34 -10.39 24.57
CA LYS A 17 17.02 -10.54 26.00
C LYS A 17 15.83 -9.69 26.42
N ALA A 18 15.74 -8.43 25.96
CA ALA A 18 14.60 -7.56 26.22
C ALA A 18 13.32 -8.11 25.60
N VAL A 19 13.39 -8.56 24.33
CA VAL A 19 12.26 -9.19 23.64
C VAL A 19 11.80 -10.46 24.35
N ALA A 20 12.72 -11.31 24.78
CA ALA A 20 12.39 -12.53 25.53
C ALA A 20 11.69 -12.23 26.84
N ALA A 21 12.17 -11.24 27.58
CA ALA A 21 11.56 -10.82 28.86
C ALA A 21 10.16 -10.23 28.66
N GLU A 22 9.97 -9.35 27.68
CA GLU A 22 8.70 -8.68 27.42
C GLU A 22 7.62 -9.67 26.92
N LEU A 23 8.02 -10.60 26.06
CA LEU A 23 7.10 -11.61 25.52
C LEU A 23 6.90 -12.83 26.42
N GLY A 24 7.64 -12.94 27.53
CA GLY A 24 7.54 -14.07 28.44
C GLY A 24 8.03 -15.39 27.81
N VAL A 25 9.00 -15.34 26.89
CA VAL A 25 9.55 -16.52 26.20
C VAL A 25 11.04 -16.73 26.53
N SER A 26 11.56 -17.91 26.20
CA SER A 26 12.99 -18.17 26.41
C SER A 26 13.85 -17.38 25.40
N LEU A 27 15.02 -16.93 25.84
CA LEU A 27 16.00 -16.27 25.01
C LEU A 27 16.41 -17.16 23.81
N SER A 28 16.56 -18.46 24.04
CA SER A 28 16.86 -19.45 23.01
C SER A 28 15.81 -19.47 21.91
N LEU A 29 14.54 -19.30 22.26
CA LEU A 29 13.44 -19.26 21.29
C LEU A 29 13.53 -18.00 20.42
N VAL A 30 13.85 -16.85 20.99
CA VAL A 30 14.01 -15.58 20.27
C VAL A 30 15.15 -15.69 19.23
N TYR A 31 16.27 -16.29 19.59
CA TYR A 31 17.36 -16.56 18.63
C TYR A 31 16.91 -17.49 17.50
N LYS A 32 16.18 -18.58 17.81
CA LYS A 32 15.66 -19.50 16.80
C LYS A 32 14.72 -18.84 15.80
N TRP A 33 13.95 -17.83 16.21
CA TRP A 33 13.09 -17.08 15.30
C TRP A 33 13.87 -16.27 14.25
N ALA A 34 15.09 -15.87 14.56
CA ALA A 34 15.96 -15.10 13.68
C ALA A 34 16.96 -15.97 12.88
N GLU A 35 16.98 -17.29 13.11
CA GLU A 35 17.80 -18.23 12.35
C GLU A 35 17.13 -18.63 11.05
N THR A 36 17.94 -18.95 10.04
CA THR A 36 17.47 -19.52 8.78
C THR A 36 16.82 -20.88 9.07
N PRO A 37 15.60 -21.14 8.56
CA PRO A 37 14.96 -22.43 8.72
C PRO A 37 15.89 -23.54 8.19
N SER A 38 16.22 -24.54 9.02
CA SER A 38 16.97 -25.71 8.61
C SER A 38 16.05 -26.92 8.59
N GLU A 39 16.29 -27.87 7.68
CA GLU A 39 15.52 -29.12 7.59
C GLU A 39 15.61 -29.95 8.88
N MET A 40 16.67 -29.76 9.67
CA MET A 40 16.89 -30.44 10.96
C MET A 40 16.53 -29.56 12.18
N GLY A 41 15.98 -28.37 11.95
CA GLY A 41 15.61 -27.44 13.02
C GLY A 41 14.39 -27.92 13.81
N SER A 42 14.26 -27.43 15.05
CA SER A 42 13.21 -27.81 16.02
C SER A 42 11.76 -27.42 15.63
N GLY A 43 11.50 -27.04 14.36
CA GLY A 43 10.16 -26.77 13.84
C GLY A 43 9.42 -25.58 14.47
N SER A 44 10.08 -24.79 15.31
CA SER A 44 9.44 -23.64 15.96
C SER A 44 9.33 -22.48 14.96
N LYS A 45 8.17 -22.40 14.28
CA LYS A 45 7.86 -21.27 13.40
C LYS A 45 7.92 -19.97 14.19
N ASN A 46 8.53 -18.94 13.58
CA ASN A 46 8.58 -17.62 14.16
C ASN A 46 7.18 -16.93 14.18
N PRO A 47 6.98 -15.86 14.96
CA PRO A 47 5.69 -15.19 15.06
C PRO A 47 5.15 -14.67 13.73
N LEU A 48 6.01 -14.21 12.82
CA LEU A 48 5.60 -13.67 11.52
C LEU A 48 5.08 -14.78 10.60
N ASP A 49 5.73 -15.94 10.59
CA ASP A 49 5.29 -17.10 9.80
C ASP A 49 3.94 -17.64 10.30
N ARG A 50 3.73 -17.63 11.63
CA ARG A 50 2.44 -18.02 12.22
C ARG A 50 1.35 -17.05 11.83
N LEU A 51 1.63 -15.75 11.89
CA LEU A 51 0.70 -14.70 11.50
C LEU A 51 0.31 -14.81 10.03
N LEU A 52 1.30 -14.98 9.15
CA LEU A 52 1.09 -15.17 7.72
C LEU A 52 0.22 -16.40 7.46
N GLN A 53 0.47 -17.50 8.15
CA GLN A 53 -0.31 -18.73 8.03
C GLN A 53 -1.79 -18.54 8.47
N ILE A 54 -2.04 -17.74 9.52
CA ILE A 54 -3.42 -17.39 9.93
C ILE A 54 -4.12 -16.58 8.84
N ILE A 55 -3.42 -15.61 8.25
CA ILE A 55 -3.94 -14.78 7.15
C ILE A 55 -4.28 -15.65 5.93
N GLU A 56 -3.39 -16.56 5.55
CA GLU A 56 -3.60 -17.48 4.43
C GLU A 56 -4.80 -18.41 4.66
N LEU A 57 -4.92 -18.99 5.84
CA LEU A 57 -6.02 -19.88 6.19
C LEU A 57 -7.38 -19.18 6.30
N SER A 58 -7.38 -17.94 6.79
CA SER A 58 -8.62 -17.14 6.93
C SER A 58 -9.03 -16.46 5.64
N GLY A 59 -8.10 -16.21 4.71
CA GLY A 59 -8.32 -15.37 3.54
C GLY A 59 -8.59 -13.89 3.88
N ASP A 60 -8.38 -13.48 5.14
CA ASP A 60 -8.70 -12.15 5.64
C ASP A 60 -7.44 -11.30 5.85
N THR A 61 -7.43 -10.10 5.27
CA THR A 61 -6.35 -9.11 5.43
C THR A 61 -6.55 -8.19 6.63
N GLY A 62 -7.63 -8.32 7.38
CA GLY A 62 -7.95 -7.48 8.54
C GLY A 62 -6.84 -7.42 9.59
N ILE A 63 -6.08 -8.52 9.76
CA ILE A 63 -4.91 -8.56 10.64
C ILE A 63 -3.81 -7.59 10.15
N VAL A 64 -3.53 -7.60 8.83
CA VAL A 64 -2.52 -6.71 8.23
C VAL A 64 -2.97 -5.26 8.35
N GLU A 65 -4.23 -4.97 8.07
CA GLU A 65 -4.81 -3.64 8.21
C GLU A 65 -4.75 -3.13 9.66
N TRP A 66 -5.02 -4.01 10.63
CA TRP A 66 -4.92 -3.70 12.04
C TRP A 66 -3.48 -3.36 12.44
N LEU A 67 -2.50 -4.19 12.05
CA LEU A 67 -1.07 -3.94 12.32
C LEU A 67 -0.60 -2.61 11.72
N CYS A 68 -0.95 -2.34 10.47
CA CYS A 68 -0.62 -1.07 9.83
C CYS A 68 -1.19 0.12 10.61
N ARG A 69 -2.45 0.05 11.03
CA ARG A 69 -3.08 1.11 11.86
C ARG A 69 -2.38 1.31 13.20
N GLN A 70 -1.96 0.22 13.88
CA GLN A 70 -1.20 0.32 15.14
C GLN A 70 0.14 1.04 14.97
N GLN A 71 0.72 0.97 13.77
CA GLN A 71 1.99 1.63 13.44
C GLN A 71 1.80 2.98 12.72
N GLY A 72 0.59 3.54 12.71
CA GLY A 72 0.27 4.82 12.07
C GLY A 72 0.26 4.79 10.54
N GLY A 73 0.20 3.58 9.95
CA GLY A 73 0.21 3.36 8.52
C GLY A 73 -1.11 2.82 7.96
N HIS A 74 -1.12 2.56 6.66
CA HIS A 74 -2.23 1.95 5.94
C HIS A 74 -1.75 0.73 5.17
N PHE A 75 -2.58 -0.30 5.10
CA PHE A 75 -2.41 -1.38 4.15
C PHE A 75 -3.05 -0.96 2.81
N VAL A 76 -2.27 -1.02 1.74
CA VAL A 76 -2.76 -0.84 0.36
C VAL A 76 -2.58 -2.16 -0.36
N ARG A 77 -3.68 -2.75 -0.83
CA ARG A 77 -3.61 -3.99 -1.61
C ARG A 77 -2.97 -3.69 -2.95
N ASN A 78 -2.00 -4.51 -3.35
CA ASN A 78 -1.44 -4.39 -4.68
C ASN A 78 -2.54 -4.58 -5.71
N PRO A 79 -2.57 -3.78 -6.79
CA PRO A 79 -3.45 -4.05 -7.91
C PRO A 79 -3.13 -5.43 -8.47
N ASP A 80 -4.16 -6.14 -8.89
CA ASP A 80 -4.00 -7.43 -9.57
C ASP A 80 -3.42 -7.15 -10.97
N VAL A 81 -2.10 -7.27 -11.07
CA VAL A 81 -1.33 -7.00 -12.31
C VAL A 81 -1.80 -7.89 -13.46
N SER A 82 -2.43 -9.05 -13.16
CA SER A 82 -2.97 -9.96 -14.18
C SER A 82 -4.19 -9.38 -14.92
N ARG A 83 -4.87 -8.38 -14.34
CA ARG A 83 -6.09 -7.78 -14.89
C ARG A 83 -5.89 -6.42 -15.56
N HIS A 84 -4.79 -5.74 -15.28
CA HIS A 84 -4.53 -4.41 -15.82
C HIS A 84 -3.10 -4.38 -16.37
N LYS A 85 -2.92 -4.75 -17.63
CA LYS A 85 -1.76 -4.26 -18.36
C LYS A 85 -1.95 -2.76 -18.46
N ILE A 86 -1.20 -2.02 -17.65
CA ILE A 86 -1.09 -0.57 -17.81
C ILE A 86 -0.18 -0.36 -19.01
N ASP A 87 -0.73 -0.50 -20.20
CA ASP A 87 0.04 -0.46 -21.44
C ASP A 87 0.56 0.96 -21.75
N HIS A 88 -0.04 2.00 -21.14
CA HIS A 88 0.30 3.38 -21.48
C HIS A 88 0.23 4.32 -20.27
N VAL A 89 1.25 5.18 -20.10
CA VAL A 89 1.34 6.17 -19.00
C VAL A 89 0.23 7.23 -19.05
N ILE A 90 -0.11 7.72 -20.24
CA ILE A 90 -1.12 8.78 -20.38
C ILE A 90 -2.49 8.33 -19.92
N PRO A 91 -3.04 7.18 -20.35
CA PRO A 91 -4.27 6.64 -19.80
C PRO A 91 -4.22 6.39 -18.28
N ALA A 92 -3.08 5.92 -17.76
CA ALA A 92 -2.91 5.70 -16.33
C ALA A 92 -2.98 7.00 -15.53
N THR A 93 -2.34 8.06 -16.01
CA THR A 93 -2.41 9.39 -15.39
C THR A 93 -3.84 9.96 -15.44
N GLN A 94 -4.55 9.77 -16.54
CA GLN A 94 -5.95 10.19 -16.68
C GLN A 94 -6.87 9.45 -15.69
N GLN A 95 -6.62 8.16 -15.45
CA GLN A 95 -7.38 7.39 -14.47
C GLN A 95 -7.10 7.84 -13.03
N ILE A 96 -5.85 8.19 -12.69
CA ILE A 96 -5.51 8.78 -11.38
C ILE A 96 -6.29 10.10 -11.18
N ILE A 97 -6.31 10.97 -12.19
CA ILE A 97 -7.08 12.22 -12.15
C ILE A 97 -8.57 11.93 -12.00
N GLY A 98 -9.09 10.94 -12.73
CA GLY A 98 -10.50 10.52 -12.63
C GLY A 98 -10.88 10.06 -11.21
N HIS A 99 -10.08 9.18 -10.60
CA HIS A 99 -10.31 8.71 -9.22
C HIS A 99 -10.15 9.82 -8.19
N PHE A 100 -9.23 10.77 -8.42
CA PHE A 100 -9.11 11.94 -7.56
C PHE A 100 -10.34 12.85 -7.67
N SER A 101 -10.87 13.05 -8.88
CA SER A 101 -12.09 13.83 -9.09
C SER A 101 -13.32 13.16 -8.46
N GLU A 102 -13.42 11.83 -8.54
CA GLU A 102 -14.44 11.02 -7.85
C GLU A 102 -14.37 11.27 -6.33
N LEU A 103 -13.17 11.20 -5.74
CA LEU A 103 -12.96 11.49 -4.32
C LEU A 103 -13.40 12.90 -3.92
N LEU A 104 -13.05 13.90 -4.70
CA LEU A 104 -13.47 15.29 -4.44
C LEU A 104 -14.99 15.44 -4.51
N THR A 105 -15.65 14.74 -5.42
CA THR A 105 -17.11 14.74 -5.55
C THR A 105 -17.75 14.13 -4.30
N GLU A 106 -17.29 12.96 -3.85
CA GLU A 106 -17.79 12.32 -2.62
C GLU A 106 -17.62 13.21 -1.39
N ILE A 107 -16.42 13.82 -1.22
CA ILE A 107 -16.17 14.74 -0.11
C ILE A 107 -17.10 15.97 -0.20
N SER A 108 -17.27 16.53 -1.39
CA SER A 108 -18.11 17.72 -1.58
C SER A 108 -19.58 17.41 -1.32
N THR A 109 -20.06 16.23 -1.72
CA THR A 109 -21.42 15.78 -1.48
C THR A 109 -21.68 15.58 0.01
N ALA A 110 -20.77 14.89 0.70
CA ALA A 110 -20.85 14.65 2.14
C ALA A 110 -20.79 15.96 2.96
N ALA A 111 -20.10 16.99 2.46
CA ALA A 111 -19.95 18.26 3.18
C ALA A 111 -21.12 19.25 3.00
N VAL A 112 -22.14 18.92 2.21
CA VAL A 112 -23.27 19.84 1.90
C VAL A 112 -24.03 20.28 3.15
N ASP A 113 -24.29 19.37 4.06
CA ASP A 113 -25.00 19.63 5.31
C ASP A 113 -24.09 19.99 6.49
N ARG A 114 -22.77 20.18 6.25
CA ARG A 114 -21.72 20.48 7.22
C ARG A 114 -21.48 19.38 8.25
N SER A 115 -21.93 18.18 7.97
CA SER A 115 -21.65 16.98 8.78
C SER A 115 -21.23 15.83 7.86
N VAL A 116 -20.45 14.88 8.38
CA VAL A 116 -20.10 13.66 7.64
C VAL A 116 -20.61 12.49 8.46
N SER A 117 -21.60 11.79 7.93
CA SER A 117 -22.14 10.59 8.54
C SER A 117 -21.14 9.43 8.48
N LYS A 118 -21.39 8.36 9.24
CA LYS A 118 -20.53 7.17 9.22
C LYS A 118 -20.54 6.46 7.86
N ASP A 119 -21.66 6.49 7.16
CA ASP A 119 -21.80 5.86 5.85
C ASP A 119 -21.05 6.66 4.78
N GLU A 120 -21.21 7.99 4.77
CA GLU A 120 -20.41 8.87 3.89
C GLU A 120 -18.92 8.77 4.15
N ALA A 121 -18.49 8.70 5.42
CA ALA A 121 -17.10 8.48 5.76
C ALA A 121 -16.58 7.12 5.24
N LYS A 122 -17.43 6.10 5.18
CA LYS A 122 -17.11 4.80 4.60
C LYS A 122 -16.98 4.88 3.09
N ASP A 123 -17.88 5.59 2.41
CA ASP A 123 -17.84 5.77 0.97
C ASP A 123 -16.60 6.57 0.53
N ILE A 124 -16.32 7.69 1.20
CA ILE A 124 -15.06 8.45 1.01
C ILE A 124 -13.85 7.54 1.21
N ARG A 125 -13.86 6.67 2.23
CA ARG A 125 -12.77 5.71 2.48
C ARG A 125 -12.60 4.73 1.32
N GLN A 126 -13.67 4.20 0.75
CA GLN A 126 -13.61 3.26 -0.38
C GLN A 126 -13.00 3.93 -1.63
N VAL A 127 -13.43 5.13 -1.96
CA VAL A 127 -12.89 5.87 -3.11
C VAL A 127 -11.42 6.22 -2.89
N TRP A 128 -11.05 6.63 -1.68
CA TRP A 128 -9.67 6.87 -1.30
C TRP A 128 -8.79 5.62 -1.42
N ASP A 129 -9.27 4.46 -0.98
CA ASP A 129 -8.52 3.20 -1.05
C ASP A 129 -8.32 2.75 -2.50
N LYS A 130 -9.32 2.96 -3.35
CA LYS A 130 -9.24 2.73 -4.80
C LYS A 130 -8.18 3.63 -5.46
N LEU A 131 -8.18 4.94 -5.16
CA LEU A 131 -7.18 5.88 -5.66
C LEU A 131 -5.76 5.47 -5.23
N LYS A 132 -5.56 5.15 -3.95
CA LYS A 132 -4.25 4.70 -3.44
C LYS A 132 -3.76 3.44 -4.17
N SER A 133 -4.62 2.45 -4.30
CA SER A 133 -4.27 1.19 -4.97
C SER A 133 -3.84 1.44 -6.42
N TYR A 134 -4.56 2.32 -7.13
CA TYR A 134 -4.23 2.64 -8.50
C TYR A 134 -2.93 3.43 -8.63
N ALA A 135 -2.74 4.44 -7.78
CA ALA A 135 -1.51 5.23 -7.75
C ALA A 135 -0.28 4.38 -7.39
N GLU A 136 -0.40 3.46 -6.43
CA GLU A 136 0.66 2.52 -6.07
C GLU A 136 1.00 1.58 -7.23
N GLY A 137 0.00 1.10 -7.96
CA GLY A 137 0.22 0.30 -9.17
C GLY A 137 1.01 1.06 -10.24
N PHE A 138 0.67 2.34 -10.45
CA PHE A 138 1.39 3.21 -11.36
C PHE A 138 2.86 3.41 -10.95
N VAL A 139 3.12 3.71 -9.66
CA VAL A 139 4.48 3.88 -9.13
C VAL A 139 5.30 2.61 -9.33
N ARG A 140 4.74 1.43 -9.06
CA ARG A 140 5.41 0.13 -9.29
C ARG A 140 5.77 -0.10 -10.75
N CYS A 141 4.86 0.24 -11.67
CA CYS A 141 5.18 0.17 -13.10
C CYS A 141 6.34 1.09 -13.48
N CYS A 142 6.43 2.30 -12.88
CA CYS A 142 7.56 3.20 -13.06
C CYS A 142 8.86 2.60 -12.50
N GLU A 143 8.84 2.02 -11.31
CA GLU A 143 10.00 1.41 -10.66
C GLU A 143 10.53 0.19 -11.42
N ASN A 144 9.62 -0.61 -11.98
CA ASN A 144 9.97 -1.80 -12.77
C ASN A 144 10.42 -1.47 -14.21
N GLY A 145 10.22 -0.24 -14.67
CA GLY A 145 10.50 0.17 -16.05
C GLY A 145 9.52 -0.43 -17.07
N ASP A 146 8.30 -0.73 -16.67
CA ASP A 146 7.27 -1.36 -17.51
C ASP A 146 6.72 -0.40 -18.59
N PHE A 147 7.10 0.88 -18.57
CA PHE A 147 6.71 1.90 -19.55
C PHE A 147 7.72 2.07 -20.70
N LYS A 148 8.16 1.02 -21.29
CA LYS A 148 9.15 1.07 -22.41
C LYS A 148 8.66 1.87 -23.63
N GLU A 149 7.36 2.05 -23.80
CA GLU A 149 6.77 2.79 -24.91
C GLU A 149 6.72 4.32 -24.71
N MET A 150 7.05 4.84 -23.51
CA MET A 150 7.09 6.29 -23.28
C MET A 150 8.11 7.03 -24.16
N ALA A 151 9.19 6.36 -24.54
CA ALA A 151 10.25 6.95 -25.37
C ALA A 151 9.82 7.18 -26.82
N ALA A 152 8.72 6.59 -27.28
CA ALA A 152 8.25 6.65 -28.65
C ALA A 152 7.10 7.64 -28.90
N MET A 153 6.53 8.26 -27.85
CA MET A 153 5.44 9.22 -28.01
C MET A 153 5.98 10.66 -28.16
N PRO A 154 5.55 11.42 -29.20
CA PRO A 154 5.89 12.83 -29.29
C PRO A 154 5.30 13.59 -28.09
N PRO A 155 6.00 14.63 -27.58
CA PRO A 155 5.51 15.42 -26.47
C PRO A 155 4.14 16.02 -26.81
N VAL A 156 3.15 15.79 -25.95
CA VAL A 156 1.84 16.42 -26.08
C VAL A 156 2.04 17.93 -25.94
N PRO A 157 1.67 18.76 -26.94
CA PRO A 157 1.81 20.21 -26.81
C PRO A 157 0.97 20.66 -25.63
N LEU A 158 1.63 21.24 -24.63
CA LEU A 158 0.94 21.95 -23.54
C LEU A 158 0.04 23.00 -24.18
N ALA A 159 -1.27 22.89 -23.97
CA ALA A 159 -2.21 23.91 -24.40
C ALA A 159 -1.80 25.21 -23.72
N THR A 160 -1.15 26.09 -24.45
CA THR A 160 -0.86 27.44 -24.02
C THR A 160 -2.21 28.15 -23.89
N HIS A 161 -2.63 28.42 -22.68
CA HIS A 161 -3.69 29.39 -22.41
C HIS A 161 -3.18 30.78 -22.81
N ALA A 162 -3.17 31.03 -24.12
CA ALA A 162 -2.94 32.35 -24.65
C ALA A 162 -4.27 33.06 -24.82
N GLY A 163 -4.52 34.04 -23.97
CA GLY A 163 -5.18 35.25 -24.38
C GLY A 163 -6.70 35.25 -24.52
N ALA A 164 -7.42 35.43 -23.43
CA ALA A 164 -8.68 36.16 -23.47
C ALA A 164 -8.51 37.52 -22.76
N ALA A 165 -7.69 38.37 -23.32
CA ALA A 165 -7.67 39.80 -23.01
C ALA A 165 -7.76 40.56 -24.34
N ALA A 166 -8.93 41.02 -24.71
CA ALA A 166 -9.20 42.20 -25.50
C ALA A 166 -10.54 42.08 -26.23
N LYS A 167 -11.59 42.68 -25.63
CA LYS A 167 -12.49 43.59 -26.35
C LYS A 167 -13.54 44.13 -25.38
N MET A 168 -13.13 45.13 -24.64
CA MET A 168 -14.04 46.24 -24.28
C MET A 168 -13.62 47.43 -25.15
N ARG A 169 -14.45 47.74 -26.10
CA ARG A 169 -14.72 49.09 -26.65
C ARG A 169 -16.14 49.09 -27.17
#